data_f591b4999788cf1a957811f2b2248c6a
#
_entry.id   f591b4999788cf1a957811f2b2248c6a
#
_cell.length_a   1.000
_cell.length_b   1.000
_cell.length_c   1.000
_cell.angle_alpha   90.00
_cell.angle_beta   90.00
_cell.angle_gamma   90.00
#
_symmetry.space_group_name_H-M   'P 1'
#
loop_
_entity.id
_entity.type
_entity.pdbx_description
1 polymer ?
#
loop_
_entity_poly.entity_id
_entity_poly.type
_entity_poly.pdbx_seq_one_letter_code
_entity_poly.pdbx_strand_id
1 'polypeptide(L)'
;MLEFSNVSKSFWTGTQRKVILGDEYFRVELGTSLGILAPNGTDKTTLINMMAGLEKPDEGRIFRGCNISFPLGFIGGTSPRHTAKENACYIARLYSLDPHYIEAFCGWLVDIEEYFDMPMATYSSGMNARFNFALMLALEFDIYLIDEGMPSSPDVEFNKKAGDLLQERIDRTTIVIVSHQPQTLEQFATQAAVLRDWQFIQFNTLEEARQVYDFESQI
;
A
#
# COMPACT_ATOMS: atom_id res chain seq x y z
N MET A 1 11.57 -8.99 -6.21
CA MET A 1 11.64 -9.78 -4.97
C MET A 1 11.80 -8.84 -3.79
N LEU A 2 10.98 -8.99 -2.77
CA LEU A 2 11.08 -8.34 -1.47
C LEU A 2 11.41 -9.41 -0.43
N GLU A 3 12.47 -9.21 0.36
CA GLU A 3 12.94 -10.22 1.32
C GLU A 3 13.33 -9.57 2.65
N PHE A 4 12.84 -10.16 3.74
CA PHE A 4 13.18 -9.84 5.11
C PHE A 4 14.19 -10.88 5.62
N SER A 5 15.30 -10.43 6.18
CA SER A 5 16.34 -11.27 6.75
C SER A 5 16.59 -10.86 8.20
N ASN A 6 16.12 -11.67 9.12
CA ASN A 6 16.24 -11.48 10.57
C ASN A 6 15.74 -10.11 11.04
N VAL A 7 14.56 -9.71 10.55
CA VAL A 7 14.00 -8.38 10.77
C VAL A 7 13.27 -8.29 12.10
N SER A 8 13.65 -7.31 12.92
CA SER A 8 12.94 -6.95 14.15
C SER A 8 12.57 -5.48 14.15
N LYS A 9 11.39 -5.17 14.68
CA LYS A 9 10.89 -3.80 14.85
C LYS A 9 10.08 -3.66 16.12
N SER A 10 10.34 -2.61 16.89
CA SER A 10 9.59 -2.26 18.10
C SER A 10 9.54 -0.75 18.30
N PHE A 11 8.57 -0.30 19.08
CA PHE A 11 8.47 1.08 19.54
C PHE A 11 8.33 1.14 21.05
N TRP A 12 8.81 2.23 21.64
CA TRP A 12 8.58 2.53 23.04
C TRP A 12 7.38 3.46 23.19
N THR A 13 6.37 3.01 23.92
CA THR A 13 5.22 3.82 24.28
C THR A 13 5.28 4.10 25.79
N GLY A 14 5.88 5.23 26.14
CA GLY A 14 6.23 5.52 27.52
C GLY A 14 7.26 4.50 28.07
N THR A 15 6.83 3.67 29.00
CA THR A 15 7.69 2.62 29.63
C THR A 15 7.51 1.24 29.02
N GLN A 16 6.55 1.05 28.11
CA GLN A 16 6.26 -0.24 27.52
C GLN A 16 6.88 -0.37 26.12
N ARG A 17 7.52 -1.50 25.86
CA ARG A 17 8.02 -1.87 24.54
C ARG A 17 6.91 -2.60 23.79
N LYS A 18 6.49 -2.04 22.67
CA LYS A 18 5.54 -2.66 21.74
C LYS A 18 6.33 -3.28 20.61
N VAL A 19 6.38 -4.60 20.54
CA VAL A 19 7.01 -5.35 19.44
C VAL A 19 6.03 -5.41 18.27
N ILE A 20 6.52 -5.14 17.07
CA ILE A 20 5.78 -5.19 15.81
C ILE A 20 6.17 -6.44 15.04
N LEU A 21 7.47 -6.71 14.96
CA LEU A 21 8.05 -7.86 14.28
C LEU A 21 9.28 -8.35 15.04
N GLY A 22 9.49 -9.65 15.12
CA GLY A 22 10.59 -10.26 15.87
C GLY A 22 11.28 -11.35 15.07
N ASP A 23 12.57 -11.15 14.78
CA ASP A 23 13.47 -12.10 14.11
C ASP A 23 12.87 -12.70 12.82
N GLU A 24 12.18 -11.88 12.01
CA GLU A 24 11.38 -12.33 10.89
C GLU A 24 12.23 -12.65 9.66
N TYR A 25 11.89 -13.77 9.03
CA TYR A 25 12.34 -14.18 7.71
C TYR A 25 11.13 -14.35 6.81
N PHE A 26 10.95 -13.42 5.89
CA PHE A 26 9.77 -13.39 5.04
C PHE A 26 10.12 -12.99 3.62
N ARG A 27 9.46 -13.60 2.62
CA ARG A 27 9.75 -13.36 1.23
C ARG A 27 8.49 -13.22 0.41
N VAL A 28 8.46 -12.20 -0.45
CA VAL A 28 7.42 -11.99 -1.46
C VAL A 28 8.03 -12.18 -2.83
N GLU A 29 7.56 -13.21 -3.54
CA GLU A 29 7.97 -13.47 -4.92
C GLU A 29 7.16 -12.59 -5.89
N LEU A 30 7.78 -12.24 -7.02
CA LEU A 30 7.08 -11.51 -8.08
C LEU A 30 6.02 -12.38 -8.75
N GLY A 31 4.93 -11.78 -9.16
CA GLY A 31 3.80 -12.45 -9.81
C GLY A 31 2.81 -13.11 -8.84
N THR A 32 2.89 -12.79 -7.53
CA THR A 32 1.94 -13.27 -6.52
C THR A 32 1.15 -12.13 -5.93
N SER A 33 -0.12 -12.35 -5.61
CA SER A 33 -0.93 -11.41 -4.84
C SER A 33 -1.04 -11.94 -3.42
N LEU A 34 -0.38 -11.25 -2.48
CA LEU A 34 -0.28 -11.65 -1.08
C LEU A 34 -1.19 -10.81 -0.19
N GLY A 35 -2.11 -11.45 0.51
CA GLY A 35 -2.90 -10.85 1.57
C GLY A 35 -2.28 -11.11 2.94
N ILE A 36 -2.05 -10.06 3.72
CA ILE A 36 -1.56 -10.19 5.09
C ILE A 36 -2.68 -9.82 6.05
N LEU A 37 -3.17 -10.81 6.79
CA LEU A 37 -4.10 -10.60 7.89
C LEU A 37 -3.33 -10.16 9.14
N ALA A 38 -3.64 -8.98 9.62
CA ALA A 38 -3.01 -8.43 10.81
C ALA A 38 -4.06 -7.80 11.73
N PRO A 39 -4.12 -8.19 13.01
CA PRO A 39 -5.10 -7.65 13.97
C PRO A 39 -5.01 -6.14 14.12
N ASN A 40 -6.07 -5.53 14.65
CA ASN A 40 -6.04 -4.13 15.02
C ASN A 40 -4.99 -3.90 16.11
N GLY A 41 -4.26 -2.78 15.99
CA GLY A 41 -3.19 -2.46 16.95
C GLY A 41 -1.82 -3.07 16.65
N THR A 42 -1.67 -3.88 15.59
CA THR A 42 -0.37 -4.45 15.17
C THR A 42 0.51 -3.50 14.36
N ASP A 43 0.13 -2.21 14.25
CA ASP A 43 0.84 -1.20 13.45
C ASP A 43 1.09 -1.63 12.00
N LYS A 44 0.02 -2.04 11.32
CA LYS A 44 0.01 -2.43 9.89
C LYS A 44 0.73 -1.43 9.01
N THR A 45 0.49 -0.14 9.26
CA THR A 45 1.15 0.94 8.54
C THR A 45 2.68 0.91 8.69
N THR A 46 3.20 0.53 9.87
CA THR A 46 4.64 0.36 10.08
C THR A 46 5.20 -0.79 9.24
N LEU A 47 4.48 -1.91 9.14
CA LEU A 47 4.88 -3.04 8.29
C LEU A 47 4.98 -2.62 6.82
N ILE A 48 3.94 -1.96 6.32
CA ILE A 48 3.90 -1.46 4.95
C ILE A 48 4.99 -0.42 4.71
N ASN A 49 5.21 0.50 5.63
CA ASN A 49 6.28 1.49 5.54
C ASN A 49 7.68 0.82 5.54
N MET A 50 7.87 -0.24 6.29
CA MET A 50 9.11 -1.03 6.22
C MET A 50 9.26 -1.70 4.85
N MET A 51 8.20 -2.28 4.27
CA MET A 51 8.21 -2.85 2.93
C MET A 51 8.55 -1.80 1.87
N ALA A 52 7.96 -0.61 1.98
CA ALA A 52 8.23 0.53 1.08
C ALA A 52 9.62 1.17 1.26
N GLY A 53 10.32 0.90 2.36
CA GLY A 53 11.59 1.54 2.69
C GLY A 53 11.46 2.92 3.35
N LEU A 54 10.26 3.30 3.76
CA LEU A 54 9.96 4.55 4.48
C LEU A 54 10.28 4.46 5.98
N GLU A 55 10.28 3.25 6.51
CA GLU A 55 10.65 2.95 7.89
C GLU A 55 11.79 1.91 7.90
N LYS A 56 12.74 2.07 8.81
CA LYS A 56 13.85 1.12 8.96
C LYS A 56 13.54 0.09 10.04
N PRO A 57 13.93 -1.17 9.87
CA PRO A 57 13.94 -2.13 10.96
C PRO A 57 14.94 -1.71 12.04
N ASP A 58 14.72 -2.19 13.27
CA ASP A 58 15.67 -2.00 14.37
C ASP A 58 16.85 -2.97 14.21
N GLU A 59 16.59 -4.19 13.76
CA GLU A 59 17.59 -5.22 13.48
C GLU A 59 17.27 -5.91 12.15
N GLY A 60 18.30 -6.55 11.56
CA GLY A 60 18.16 -7.25 10.29
C GLY A 60 18.18 -6.35 9.08
N ARG A 61 17.72 -6.89 7.94
CA ARG A 61 17.71 -6.17 6.65
C ARG A 61 16.49 -6.53 5.84
N ILE A 62 15.99 -5.55 5.09
CA ILE A 62 14.94 -5.75 4.08
C ILE A 62 15.56 -5.47 2.72
N PHE A 63 15.69 -6.53 1.91
CA PHE A 63 16.18 -6.43 0.54
C PHE A 63 15.01 -6.14 -0.41
N ARG A 64 15.19 -5.15 -1.30
CA ARG A 64 14.23 -4.72 -2.30
C ARG A 64 14.90 -4.78 -3.66
N GLY A 65 14.82 -5.95 -4.31
CA GLY A 65 15.42 -6.20 -5.61
C GLY A 65 14.51 -5.84 -6.78
N CYS A 66 13.56 -4.93 -6.58
CA CYS A 66 12.59 -4.48 -7.58
C CYS A 66 12.00 -3.12 -7.17
N ASN A 67 11.24 -2.49 -8.07
CA ASN A 67 10.53 -1.26 -7.79
C ASN A 67 9.29 -1.54 -6.95
N ILE A 68 9.23 -0.94 -5.76
CA ILE A 68 8.11 -1.10 -4.83
C ILE A 68 7.38 0.23 -4.70
N SER A 69 6.05 0.21 -4.74
CA SER A 69 5.25 1.43 -4.58
C SER A 69 5.39 2.00 -3.16
N PHE A 70 5.11 3.27 -3.02
CA PHE A 70 4.72 3.80 -1.72
C PHE A 70 3.34 3.24 -1.31
N PRO A 71 3.01 3.20 -0.01
CA PRO A 71 1.72 2.69 0.45
C PRO A 71 0.56 3.47 -0.14
N LEU A 72 -0.52 2.79 -0.49
CA LEU A 72 -1.75 3.42 -0.93
C LEU A 72 -2.25 4.40 0.14
N GLY A 73 -2.57 5.63 -0.27
CA GLY A 73 -2.96 6.69 0.68
C GLY A 73 -1.79 7.46 1.31
N PHE A 74 -0.55 7.06 1.04
CA PHE A 74 0.61 7.81 1.48
C PHE A 74 0.70 9.17 0.77
N ILE A 75 0.66 10.25 1.54
CA ILE A 75 0.72 11.63 1.04
C ILE A 75 2.19 12.09 0.84
N GLY A 76 3.15 11.19 1.03
CA GLY A 76 4.56 11.49 0.88
C GLY A 76 4.96 11.65 -0.59
N GLY A 77 5.67 12.72 -0.90
CA GLY A 77 6.13 13.03 -2.26
C GLY A 77 5.33 14.13 -2.95
N THR A 78 4.10 14.42 -2.50
CA THR A 78 3.32 15.57 -2.96
C THR A 78 3.38 16.73 -1.96
N SER A 79 3.38 17.95 -2.48
CA SER A 79 3.36 19.17 -1.66
C SER A 79 1.98 19.79 -1.68
N PRO A 80 1.34 20.04 -0.53
CA PRO A 80 0.03 20.70 -0.50
C PRO A 80 0.05 22.15 -1.01
N ARG A 81 1.24 22.76 -1.09
CA ARG A 81 1.41 24.13 -1.61
C ARG A 81 1.44 24.19 -3.13
N HIS A 82 1.70 23.06 -3.78
CA HIS A 82 1.70 22.94 -5.23
C HIS A 82 0.34 22.50 -5.74
N THR A 83 0.06 22.76 -7.00
CA THR A 83 -1.12 22.27 -7.70
C THR A 83 -1.01 20.75 -7.95
N ALA A 84 -2.12 20.09 -8.27
CA ALA A 84 -2.09 18.68 -8.69
C ALA A 84 -1.20 18.49 -9.91
N LYS A 85 -1.28 19.43 -10.87
CA LYS A 85 -0.45 19.45 -12.08
C LYS A 85 1.04 19.52 -11.76
N GLU A 86 1.46 20.45 -10.90
CA GLU A 86 2.86 20.61 -10.50
C GLU A 86 3.36 19.36 -9.77
N ASN A 87 2.55 18.77 -8.90
CA ASN A 87 2.87 17.53 -8.21
C ASN A 87 3.01 16.35 -9.18
N ALA A 88 2.07 16.21 -10.14
CA ALA A 88 2.13 15.19 -11.18
C ALA A 88 3.42 15.32 -12.01
N CYS A 89 3.74 16.54 -12.47
CA CYS A 89 4.95 16.83 -13.22
C CYS A 89 6.23 16.56 -12.40
N TYR A 90 6.24 16.90 -11.11
CA TYR A 90 7.38 16.66 -10.23
C TYR A 90 7.64 15.15 -10.08
N ILE A 91 6.60 14.37 -9.76
CA ILE A 91 6.70 12.93 -9.60
C ILE A 91 7.10 12.25 -10.92
N ALA A 92 6.50 12.66 -12.05
CA ALA A 92 6.89 12.14 -13.36
C ALA A 92 8.39 12.29 -13.62
N ARG A 93 8.95 13.47 -13.35
CA ARG A 93 10.39 13.72 -13.50
C ARG A 93 11.24 12.88 -12.55
N LEU A 94 10.78 12.68 -11.30
CA LEU A 94 11.47 11.86 -10.30
C LEU A 94 11.62 10.41 -10.78
N TYR A 95 10.57 9.89 -11.45
CA TYR A 95 10.55 8.53 -12.01
C TYR A 95 11.00 8.45 -13.46
N SER A 96 11.50 9.55 -14.04
CA SER A 96 11.95 9.61 -15.44
C SER A 96 10.87 9.26 -16.47
N LEU A 97 9.62 9.62 -16.16
CA LEU A 97 8.45 9.45 -17.00
C LEU A 97 8.07 10.76 -17.70
N ASP A 98 7.22 10.65 -18.73
CA ASP A 98 6.67 11.82 -19.41
C ASP A 98 5.68 12.57 -18.50
N PRO A 99 5.97 13.85 -18.12
CA PRO A 99 5.06 14.63 -17.30
C PRO A 99 3.67 14.83 -17.90
N HIS A 100 3.58 14.94 -19.23
CA HIS A 100 2.28 15.12 -19.91
C HIS A 100 1.42 13.88 -19.83
N TYR A 101 2.03 12.69 -19.89
CA TYR A 101 1.32 11.43 -19.68
C TYR A 101 0.76 11.32 -18.26
N ILE A 102 1.57 11.58 -17.24
CA ILE A 102 1.14 11.48 -15.84
C ILE A 102 0.07 12.52 -15.52
N GLU A 103 0.23 13.76 -16.01
CA GLU A 103 -0.77 14.82 -15.87
C GLU A 103 -2.13 14.40 -16.50
N ALA A 104 -2.10 13.96 -17.74
CA ALA A 104 -3.30 13.55 -18.47
C ALA A 104 -3.98 12.33 -17.81
N PHE A 105 -3.20 11.34 -17.38
CA PHE A 105 -3.72 10.16 -16.69
C PHE A 105 -4.41 10.52 -15.36
N CYS A 106 -3.74 11.33 -14.54
CA CYS A 106 -4.32 11.77 -13.27
C CYS A 106 -5.59 12.61 -13.51
N GLY A 107 -5.56 13.56 -14.43
CA GLY A 107 -6.73 14.37 -14.80
C GLY A 107 -7.93 13.52 -15.22
N TRP A 108 -7.69 12.56 -16.12
CA TRP A 108 -8.72 11.65 -16.61
C TRP A 108 -9.32 10.76 -15.50
N LEU A 109 -8.49 10.26 -14.59
CA LEU A 109 -8.98 9.34 -13.55
C LEU A 109 -9.72 10.07 -12.43
N VAL A 110 -9.21 11.25 -12.02
CA VAL A 110 -9.71 11.93 -10.80
C VAL A 110 -10.92 12.81 -11.09
N ASP A 111 -11.09 13.26 -12.33
CA ASP A 111 -12.20 14.15 -12.78
C ASP A 111 -12.37 15.38 -11.88
N ILE A 112 -11.25 16.09 -11.66
CA ILE A 112 -11.20 17.34 -10.89
C ILE A 112 -10.60 18.49 -11.71
N GLU A 113 -10.93 18.55 -12.99
CA GLU A 113 -10.33 19.50 -13.95
C GLU A 113 -10.32 20.94 -13.45
N GLU A 114 -11.41 21.39 -12.82
CA GLU A 114 -11.52 22.76 -12.26
C GLU A 114 -10.52 23.04 -11.12
N TYR A 115 -10.08 22.00 -10.41
CA TYR A 115 -9.16 22.11 -9.27
C TYR A 115 -7.72 21.79 -9.62
N PHE A 116 -7.46 21.24 -10.81
CA PHE A 116 -6.14 20.69 -11.17
C PHE A 116 -5.03 21.74 -11.12
N ASP A 117 -5.37 23.00 -11.42
CA ASP A 117 -4.49 24.17 -11.32
C ASP A 117 -4.57 24.91 -9.98
N MET A 118 -5.31 24.36 -8.99
CA MET A 118 -5.37 24.93 -7.64
C MET A 118 -4.41 24.19 -6.69
N PRO A 119 -3.87 24.89 -5.66
CA PRO A 119 -3.04 24.24 -4.65
C PRO A 119 -3.77 23.10 -3.95
N MET A 120 -3.10 21.95 -3.78
CA MET A 120 -3.69 20.77 -3.13
C MET A 120 -4.12 21.01 -1.68
N ALA A 121 -3.62 22.09 -1.03
CA ALA A 121 -4.09 22.54 0.29
C ALA A 121 -5.59 22.92 0.28
N THR A 122 -6.17 23.24 -0.87
CA THR A 122 -7.59 23.57 -1.03
C THR A 122 -8.49 22.35 -1.23
N TYR A 123 -7.89 21.17 -1.42
CA TYR A 123 -8.59 19.93 -1.68
C TYR A 123 -9.23 19.35 -0.43
N SER A 124 -10.39 18.74 -0.58
CA SER A 124 -10.93 17.86 0.45
C SER A 124 -10.02 16.64 0.66
N SER A 125 -10.17 15.96 1.80
CA SER A 125 -9.45 14.69 2.06
C SER A 125 -9.73 13.65 0.98
N GLY A 126 -10.97 13.56 0.49
CA GLY A 126 -11.36 12.66 -0.59
C GLY A 126 -10.70 13.01 -1.93
N MET A 127 -10.60 14.29 -2.30
CA MET A 127 -9.90 14.73 -3.51
C MET A 127 -8.40 14.39 -3.43
N ASN A 128 -7.78 14.67 -2.29
CA ASN A 128 -6.38 14.31 -2.06
C ASN A 128 -6.14 12.79 -2.17
N ALA A 129 -7.03 11.99 -1.55
CA ALA A 129 -6.92 10.52 -1.62
C ALA A 129 -7.05 10.01 -3.06
N ARG A 130 -8.03 10.52 -3.83
CA ARG A 130 -8.22 10.17 -5.25
C ARG A 130 -7.01 10.54 -6.09
N PHE A 131 -6.49 11.76 -5.93
CA PHE A 131 -5.31 12.20 -6.68
C PHE A 131 -4.07 11.35 -6.38
N ASN A 132 -3.78 11.09 -5.10
CA ASN A 132 -2.65 10.26 -4.71
C ASN A 132 -2.78 8.81 -5.22
N PHE A 133 -4.02 8.28 -5.23
CA PHE A 133 -4.30 6.97 -5.80
C PHE A 133 -4.07 6.95 -7.32
N ALA A 134 -4.58 7.95 -8.04
CA ALA A 134 -4.36 8.10 -9.48
C ALA A 134 -2.86 8.22 -9.80
N LEU A 135 -2.14 9.00 -9.03
CA LEU A 135 -0.69 9.17 -9.19
C LEU A 135 0.06 7.84 -8.99
N MET A 136 -0.33 7.05 -7.99
CA MET A 136 0.25 5.72 -7.78
C MET A 136 -0.03 4.78 -8.95
N LEU A 137 -1.26 4.78 -9.50
CA LEU A 137 -1.61 3.94 -10.64
C LEU A 137 -0.96 4.39 -11.95
N ALA A 138 -0.66 5.70 -12.09
CA ALA A 138 0.05 6.23 -13.24
C ALA A 138 1.52 5.78 -13.29
N LEU A 139 2.09 5.40 -12.15
CA LEU A 139 3.43 4.86 -12.04
C LEU A 139 3.40 3.33 -12.19
N GLU A 140 4.48 2.78 -12.72
CA GLU A 140 4.63 1.33 -12.86
C GLU A 140 5.58 0.78 -11.80
N PHE A 141 5.06 -0.13 -10.98
CA PHE A 141 5.82 -0.81 -9.94
C PHE A 141 5.76 -2.33 -10.14
N ASP A 142 6.81 -3.01 -9.70
CA ASP A 142 6.84 -4.48 -9.66
C ASP A 142 6.04 -5.03 -8.48
N ILE A 143 5.95 -4.26 -7.38
CA ILE A 143 5.14 -4.57 -6.19
C ILE A 143 4.32 -3.35 -5.80
N TYR A 144 3.00 -3.50 -5.71
CA TYR A 144 2.11 -2.50 -5.14
C TYR A 144 1.79 -2.83 -3.69
N LEU A 145 1.90 -1.84 -2.80
CA LEU A 145 1.60 -1.95 -1.38
C LEU A 145 0.27 -1.27 -1.06
N ILE A 146 -0.67 -2.02 -0.48
CA ILE A 146 -2.01 -1.53 -0.14
C ILE A 146 -2.25 -1.68 1.36
N ASP A 147 -2.54 -0.56 2.04
CA ASP A 147 -2.91 -0.51 3.44
C ASP A 147 -4.44 -0.40 3.57
N GLU A 148 -5.09 -1.44 4.10
CA GLU A 148 -6.53 -1.53 4.37
C GLU A 148 -7.49 -1.37 3.16
N GLY A 149 -6.99 -1.40 1.94
CA GLY A 149 -7.84 -1.42 0.74
C GLY A 149 -7.89 -0.11 -0.03
N MET A 150 -8.80 -0.04 -1.00
CA MET A 150 -8.95 1.12 -1.87
C MET A 150 -9.56 2.32 -1.13
N PRO A 151 -9.16 3.54 -1.49
CA PRO A 151 -9.83 4.73 -0.97
C PRO A 151 -11.31 4.66 -1.34
N SER A 152 -12.19 4.59 -0.35
CA SER A 152 -13.61 4.70 -0.57
C SER A 152 -13.95 6.15 -0.92
N SER A 153 -14.47 6.37 -2.11
CA SER A 153 -14.98 7.66 -2.56
C SER A 153 -16.51 7.58 -2.71
N PRO A 154 -17.27 8.63 -2.39
CA PRO A 154 -18.68 8.69 -2.76
C PRO A 154 -18.89 8.74 -4.28
N ASP A 155 -17.84 8.98 -5.06
CA ASP A 155 -17.83 9.03 -6.49
C ASP A 155 -17.81 7.62 -7.10
N VAL A 156 -18.95 7.19 -7.61
CA VAL A 156 -19.15 5.85 -8.18
C VAL A 156 -18.33 5.64 -9.46
N GLU A 157 -18.19 6.69 -10.29
CA GLU A 157 -17.45 6.60 -11.54
C GLU A 157 -15.95 6.46 -11.27
N PHE A 158 -15.40 7.24 -10.33
CA PHE A 158 -14.04 7.09 -9.88
C PHE A 158 -13.77 5.69 -9.34
N ASN A 159 -14.63 5.19 -8.44
CA ASN A 159 -14.45 3.87 -7.83
C ASN A 159 -14.44 2.76 -8.89
N LYS A 160 -15.27 2.87 -9.91
CA LYS A 160 -15.31 1.91 -11.02
C LYS A 160 -14.02 1.97 -11.85
N LYS A 161 -13.65 3.14 -12.36
CA LYS A 161 -12.41 3.31 -13.16
C LYS A 161 -11.17 2.87 -12.38
N ALA A 162 -11.07 3.29 -11.12
CA ALA A 162 -9.98 2.96 -10.22
C ALA A 162 -9.90 1.45 -9.94
N GLY A 163 -11.06 0.81 -9.74
CA GLY A 163 -11.16 -0.63 -9.53
C GLY A 163 -10.73 -1.43 -10.75
N ASP A 164 -11.22 -1.07 -11.94
CA ASP A 164 -10.86 -1.73 -13.20
C ASP A 164 -9.34 -1.62 -13.47
N LEU A 165 -8.75 -0.44 -13.25
CA LEU A 165 -7.31 -0.22 -13.40
C LEU A 165 -6.49 -1.01 -12.37
N LEU A 166 -6.93 -1.03 -11.11
CA LEU A 166 -6.25 -1.79 -10.08
C LEU A 166 -6.29 -3.28 -10.41
N GLN A 167 -7.44 -3.80 -10.88
CA GLN A 167 -7.56 -5.20 -11.31
C GLN A 167 -6.60 -5.51 -12.47
N GLU A 168 -6.48 -4.62 -13.45
CA GLU A 168 -5.50 -4.77 -14.53
C GLU A 168 -4.05 -4.84 -14.01
N ARG A 169 -3.73 -4.03 -12.97
CA ARG A 169 -2.40 -4.10 -12.33
C ARG A 169 -2.20 -5.40 -11.56
N ILE A 170 -3.21 -5.87 -10.83
CA ILE A 170 -3.19 -7.15 -10.08
C ILE A 170 -2.86 -8.32 -11.03
N ASP A 171 -3.47 -8.35 -12.20
CA ASP A 171 -3.30 -9.42 -13.16
C ASP A 171 -1.87 -9.48 -13.76
N ARG A 172 -1.09 -8.41 -13.63
CA ARG A 172 0.24 -8.27 -14.27
C ARG A 172 1.41 -8.11 -13.32
N THR A 173 1.15 -7.79 -12.06
CA THR A 173 2.19 -7.43 -11.10
C THR A 173 2.00 -8.17 -9.77
N THR A 174 2.87 -7.88 -8.82
CA THR A 174 2.75 -8.37 -7.44
C THR A 174 2.01 -7.36 -6.60
N ILE A 175 1.05 -7.83 -5.80
CA ILE A 175 0.36 -6.98 -4.83
C ILE A 175 0.57 -7.54 -3.42
N VAL A 176 0.84 -6.65 -2.46
CA VAL A 176 0.82 -6.94 -1.04
C VAL A 176 -0.24 -6.08 -0.39
N ILE A 177 -1.26 -6.72 0.15
CA ILE A 177 -2.37 -6.06 0.85
C ILE A 177 -2.31 -6.43 2.32
N VAL A 178 -2.27 -5.44 3.21
CA VAL A 178 -2.37 -5.66 4.65
C VAL A 178 -3.72 -5.17 5.14
N SER A 179 -4.49 -6.06 5.78
CA SER A 179 -5.83 -5.73 6.29
C SER A 179 -6.14 -6.52 7.56
N HIS A 180 -7.05 -5.99 8.36
CA HIS A 180 -7.67 -6.73 9.46
C HIS A 180 -8.97 -7.43 9.02
N GLN A 181 -9.45 -7.18 7.80
CA GLN A 181 -10.68 -7.73 7.26
C GLN A 181 -10.39 -8.78 6.19
N PRO A 182 -10.72 -10.07 6.41
CA PRO A 182 -10.52 -11.12 5.41
C PRO A 182 -11.23 -10.82 4.09
N GLN A 183 -12.43 -10.21 4.14
CA GLN A 183 -13.24 -9.88 2.96
C GLN A 183 -12.51 -8.93 1.98
N THR A 184 -11.68 -8.03 2.50
CA THR A 184 -10.88 -7.14 1.66
C THR A 184 -9.83 -7.92 0.87
N LEU A 185 -9.29 -9.00 1.46
CA LEU A 185 -8.26 -9.82 0.81
C LEU A 185 -8.86 -10.80 -0.20
N GLU A 186 -10.11 -11.26 0.00
CA GLU A 186 -10.78 -12.21 -0.89
C GLU A 186 -10.85 -11.74 -2.36
N GLN A 187 -10.86 -10.42 -2.57
CA GLN A 187 -10.97 -9.85 -3.91
C GLN A 187 -9.64 -9.89 -4.68
N PHE A 188 -8.51 -9.92 -3.97
CA PHE A 188 -7.22 -9.64 -4.59
C PHE A 188 -6.13 -10.68 -4.29
N ALA A 189 -6.18 -11.34 -3.13
CA ALA A 189 -5.09 -12.20 -2.67
C ALA A 189 -5.22 -13.63 -3.20
N THR A 190 -4.14 -14.16 -3.77
CA THR A 190 -4.01 -15.56 -4.16
C THR A 190 -3.28 -16.39 -3.12
N GLN A 191 -2.47 -15.74 -2.29
CA GLN A 191 -1.77 -16.32 -1.15
C GLN A 191 -2.03 -15.46 0.08
N ALA A 192 -1.86 -16.03 1.26
CA ALA A 192 -2.08 -15.30 2.50
C ALA A 192 -0.98 -15.51 3.54
N ALA A 193 -0.83 -14.53 4.41
CA ALA A 193 -0.08 -14.64 5.64
C ALA A 193 -0.89 -14.07 6.81
N VAL A 194 -0.68 -14.59 7.99
CA VAL A 194 -1.21 -14.03 9.24
C VAL A 194 -0.05 -13.51 10.05
N LEU A 195 -0.15 -12.27 10.51
CA LEU A 195 0.81 -11.73 11.48
C LEU A 195 0.39 -12.19 12.88
N ARG A 196 1.19 -13.07 13.46
CA ARG A 196 0.96 -13.68 14.77
C ARG A 196 2.25 -13.76 15.55
N ASP A 197 2.20 -13.46 16.85
CA ASP A 197 3.35 -13.54 17.75
C ASP A 197 4.59 -12.86 17.17
N TRP A 198 4.36 -11.70 16.50
CA TRP A 198 5.38 -10.85 15.82
C TRP A 198 6.06 -11.50 14.62
N GLN A 199 5.47 -12.55 14.03
CA GLN A 199 5.97 -13.27 12.86
C GLN A 199 4.87 -13.48 11.82
N PHE A 200 5.25 -13.68 10.55
CA PHE A 200 4.33 -14.04 9.49
C PHE A 200 4.20 -15.55 9.34
N ILE A 201 2.99 -16.07 9.51
CA ILE A 201 2.68 -17.46 9.17
C ILE A 201 2.07 -17.46 7.77
N GLN A 202 2.76 -18.08 6.82
CA GLN A 202 2.32 -18.13 5.41
C GLN A 202 1.38 -19.30 5.17
N PHE A 203 0.39 -19.08 4.31
CA PHE A 203 -0.61 -20.06 3.88
C PHE A 203 -0.73 -20.03 2.36
N ASN A 204 -1.03 -21.20 1.77
CA ASN A 204 -1.24 -21.29 0.34
C ASN A 204 -2.57 -20.70 -0.11
N THR A 205 -3.54 -20.63 0.80
CA THR A 205 -4.89 -20.11 0.53
C THR A 205 -5.32 -19.11 1.60
N LEU A 206 -6.18 -18.19 1.23
CA LEU A 206 -6.77 -17.24 2.18
C LEU A 206 -7.70 -17.95 3.17
N GLU A 207 -8.36 -19.01 2.76
CA GLU A 207 -9.27 -19.79 3.64
C GLU A 207 -8.53 -20.42 4.82
N GLU A 208 -7.36 -21.00 4.59
CA GLU A 208 -6.50 -21.53 5.65
C GLU A 208 -6.05 -20.41 6.62
N ALA A 209 -5.63 -19.27 6.08
CA ALA A 209 -5.24 -18.11 6.88
C ALA A 209 -6.40 -17.58 7.73
N ARG A 210 -7.60 -17.51 7.15
CA ARG A 210 -8.81 -17.05 7.84
C ARG A 210 -9.19 -17.93 9.00
N GLN A 211 -9.14 -19.26 8.86
CA GLN A 211 -9.45 -20.17 9.96
C GLN A 211 -8.55 -19.93 11.17
N VAL A 212 -7.27 -19.68 10.95
CA VAL A 212 -6.32 -19.34 12.02
C VAL A 212 -6.60 -17.97 12.61
N TYR A 213 -6.88 -16.99 11.76
CA TYR A 213 -7.13 -15.60 12.18
C TYR A 213 -8.44 -15.45 12.97
N ASP A 214 -9.55 -16.09 12.52
CA ASP A 214 -10.88 -15.99 13.16
C ASP A 214 -10.89 -16.72 14.51
N PHE A 215 -10.16 -17.83 14.64
CA PHE A 215 -10.05 -18.55 15.91
C PHE A 215 -9.46 -17.68 17.02
N GLU A 216 -8.54 -16.78 16.70
CA GLU A 216 -7.88 -15.89 17.64
C GLU A 216 -8.66 -14.63 17.97
N SER A 217 -9.48 -14.17 17.06
CA SER A 217 -10.33 -12.98 17.27
C SER A 217 -11.46 -13.27 18.29
N GLN A 218 -11.63 -14.54 18.71
CA GLN A 218 -12.64 -14.99 19.66
C GLN A 218 -12.08 -15.25 21.08
N ILE A 219 -10.79 -15.12 21.29
CA ILE A 219 -10.11 -15.27 22.58
C ILE A 219 -9.71 -13.91 23.12
#